data_eb8d486ebdd7a198da8142e8f4c0b406
#
_entry.id   eb8d486ebdd7a198da8142e8f4c0b406
#
_cell.length_a   1.000
_cell.length_b   1.000
_cell.length_c   1.000
_cell.angle_alpha   90.00
_cell.angle_beta   90.00
_cell.angle_gamma   90.00
#
_symmetry.space_group_name_H-M   'P 1'
#
loop_
_entity.id
_entity.type
_entity.pdbx_description
1 polymer ?
#
loop_
_entity_poly.entity_id
_entity_poly.type
_entity_poly.pdbx_seq_one_letter_code
_entity_poly.pdbx_strand_id
1 'polypeptide(L)'
;MNELRTISDEELLRQIHGGSDDAMECLLEKYRDMVRKEARKFFLAGGDEEDLIQEGMIGLFKAVQDYDVDQEASFFSFARLCVTRQLYSAIEASNRKKHSPLNSYISLYEREDGEGSLIDMMESEHETNPEELLVSQEHAKSLEERLEKDLSELERRVLYLHLMGTDYKT
;
A
#
# COMPACT_ATOMS: atom_id res chain seq x y z
N MET A 1 14.61 -38.55 3.01
CA MET A 1 14.51 -37.30 2.21
C MET A 1 15.05 -37.40 0.76
N ASN A 2 16.02 -38.27 0.43
CA ASN A 2 16.56 -38.36 -0.96
C ASN A 2 15.73 -39.23 -1.92
N GLU A 3 14.94 -40.17 -1.42
CA GLU A 3 14.19 -41.10 -2.25
C GLU A 3 12.92 -40.51 -2.86
N LEU A 4 12.26 -39.55 -2.16
CA LEU A 4 11.05 -38.89 -2.64
C LEU A 4 11.27 -37.96 -3.84
N ARG A 5 12.50 -37.46 -4.05
CA ARG A 5 12.84 -36.57 -5.18
C ARG A 5 12.86 -37.27 -6.56
N THR A 6 12.92 -38.60 -6.58
CA THR A 6 12.92 -39.39 -7.81
C THR A 6 11.53 -39.93 -8.17
N ILE A 7 10.55 -39.70 -7.32
CA ILE A 7 9.17 -40.15 -7.51
C ILE A 7 8.44 -39.25 -8.52
N SER A 8 7.53 -39.81 -9.30
CA SER A 8 6.70 -39.06 -10.24
C SER A 8 5.72 -38.14 -9.52
N ASP A 9 5.27 -37.06 -10.18
CA ASP A 9 4.32 -36.12 -9.59
C ASP A 9 2.99 -36.81 -9.24
N GLU A 10 2.53 -37.71 -10.11
CA GLU A 10 1.29 -38.45 -9.91
C GLU A 10 1.34 -39.34 -8.67
N GLU A 11 2.49 -39.96 -8.41
CA GLU A 11 2.66 -40.80 -7.23
C GLU A 11 2.75 -39.98 -5.94
N LEU A 12 3.48 -38.83 -5.99
CA LEU A 12 3.50 -37.89 -4.87
C LEU A 12 2.07 -37.37 -4.56
N LEU A 13 1.28 -37.01 -5.58
CA LEU A 13 -0.07 -36.54 -5.44
C LEU A 13 -0.99 -37.61 -4.81
N ARG A 14 -0.87 -38.89 -5.21
CA ARG A 14 -1.62 -39.96 -4.56
C ARG A 14 -1.27 -40.12 -3.08
N GLN A 15 0.01 -40.03 -2.73
CA GLN A 15 0.46 -40.08 -1.33
C GLN A 15 -0.07 -38.86 -0.52
N ILE A 16 -0.11 -37.67 -1.13
CA ILE A 16 -0.68 -36.46 -0.51
C ILE A 16 -2.18 -36.64 -0.25
N HIS A 17 -2.92 -37.14 -1.22
CA HIS A 17 -4.35 -37.45 -1.05
C HIS A 17 -4.57 -38.57 -0.02
N GLY A 18 -3.57 -39.41 0.23
CA GLY A 18 -3.52 -40.38 1.32
C GLY A 18 -3.13 -39.80 2.69
N GLY A 19 -2.84 -38.49 2.77
CA GLY A 19 -2.50 -37.79 4.01
C GLY A 19 -1.01 -37.74 4.35
N SER A 20 -0.10 -37.86 3.37
CA SER A 20 1.35 -37.78 3.60
C SER A 20 1.83 -36.32 3.53
N ASP A 21 2.21 -35.76 4.69
CA ASP A 21 2.80 -34.42 4.78
C ASP A 21 4.21 -34.37 4.15
N ASP A 22 4.99 -35.43 4.28
CA ASP A 22 6.34 -35.52 3.67
C ASP A 22 6.29 -35.45 2.13
N ALA A 23 5.28 -36.07 1.52
CA ALA A 23 5.07 -35.99 0.07
C ALA A 23 4.65 -34.58 -0.36
N MET A 24 3.83 -33.89 0.45
CA MET A 24 3.43 -32.51 0.24
C MET A 24 4.65 -31.58 0.25
N GLU A 25 5.49 -31.67 1.30
CA GLU A 25 6.72 -30.87 1.41
C GLU A 25 7.65 -31.12 0.22
N CYS A 26 7.84 -32.38 -0.15
CA CYS A 26 8.68 -32.77 -1.29
C CYS A 26 8.17 -32.16 -2.60
N LEU A 27 6.86 -32.20 -2.87
CA LEU A 27 6.26 -31.65 -4.09
C LEU A 27 6.34 -30.13 -4.12
N LEU A 28 6.06 -29.45 -3.00
CA LEU A 28 6.19 -28.00 -2.88
C LEU A 28 7.62 -27.53 -3.14
N GLU A 29 8.62 -28.21 -2.57
CA GLU A 29 10.03 -27.89 -2.79
C GLU A 29 10.46 -28.15 -4.24
N LYS A 30 10.00 -29.24 -4.87
CA LYS A 30 10.27 -29.56 -6.29
C LYS A 30 9.78 -28.44 -7.22
N TYR A 31 8.66 -27.81 -6.91
CA TYR A 31 8.03 -26.78 -7.74
C TYR A 31 8.40 -25.33 -7.35
N ARG A 32 9.13 -25.13 -6.27
CA ARG A 32 9.52 -23.81 -5.75
C ARG A 32 10.23 -22.93 -6.79
N ASP A 33 11.13 -23.52 -7.59
CA ASP A 33 11.83 -22.78 -8.64
C ASP A 33 10.90 -22.33 -9.78
N MET A 34 9.89 -23.13 -10.09
CA MET A 34 8.84 -22.72 -11.04
C MET A 34 8.06 -21.54 -10.51
N VAL A 35 7.64 -21.57 -9.22
CA VAL A 35 6.94 -20.45 -8.56
C VAL A 35 7.79 -19.18 -8.60
N ARG A 36 9.08 -19.27 -8.24
CA ARG A 36 9.99 -18.10 -8.30
C ARG A 36 10.11 -17.52 -9.72
N LYS A 37 10.20 -18.38 -10.74
CA LYS A 37 10.25 -17.93 -12.13
C LYS A 37 8.97 -17.25 -12.58
N GLU A 38 7.80 -17.73 -12.14
CA GLU A 38 6.52 -17.07 -12.43
C GLU A 38 6.39 -15.77 -11.66
N ALA A 39 6.72 -15.72 -10.36
CA ALA A 39 6.64 -14.52 -9.52
C ALA A 39 7.47 -13.34 -10.07
N ARG A 40 8.69 -13.61 -10.57
CA ARG A 40 9.58 -12.59 -11.17
C ARG A 40 9.02 -11.89 -12.41
N LYS A 41 7.97 -12.41 -13.02
CA LYS A 41 7.32 -11.75 -14.16
C LYS A 41 6.37 -10.65 -13.75
N PHE A 42 6.11 -10.52 -12.46
CA PHE A 42 5.12 -9.61 -11.89
C PHE A 42 5.77 -8.60 -10.96
N PHE A 43 5.08 -7.48 -10.79
CA PHE A 43 5.43 -6.44 -9.83
C PHE A 43 4.23 -6.20 -8.91
N LEU A 44 4.49 -6.19 -7.60
CA LEU A 44 3.49 -5.92 -6.57
C LEU A 44 3.72 -4.51 -6.00
N ALA A 45 2.78 -3.61 -6.20
CA ALA A 45 2.86 -2.27 -5.64
C ALA A 45 2.77 -2.34 -4.10
N GLY A 46 3.83 -1.86 -3.42
CA GLY A 46 3.92 -1.89 -1.96
C GLY A 46 4.29 -3.25 -1.34
N GLY A 47 4.65 -4.24 -2.16
CA GLY A 47 5.18 -5.54 -1.73
C GLY A 47 6.54 -5.82 -2.35
N ASP A 48 7.25 -6.79 -1.80
CA ASP A 48 8.53 -7.24 -2.32
C ASP A 48 8.42 -8.53 -3.17
N GLU A 49 9.56 -9.01 -3.70
CA GLU A 49 9.63 -10.26 -4.49
C GLU A 49 9.22 -11.47 -3.63
N GLU A 50 9.51 -11.45 -2.33
CA GLU A 50 9.21 -12.55 -1.40
C GLU A 50 7.70 -12.66 -1.15
N ASP A 51 6.98 -11.53 -1.07
CA ASP A 51 5.50 -11.52 -0.95
C ASP A 51 4.86 -12.21 -2.15
N LEU A 52 5.35 -11.92 -3.37
CA LEU A 52 4.87 -12.58 -4.59
C LEU A 52 5.21 -14.08 -4.61
N ILE A 53 6.38 -14.47 -4.13
CA ILE A 53 6.74 -15.88 -4.02
C ILE A 53 5.81 -16.60 -3.04
N GLN A 54 5.49 -15.99 -1.90
CA GLN A 54 4.55 -16.56 -0.92
C GLN A 54 3.14 -16.71 -1.52
N GLU A 55 2.64 -15.70 -2.21
CA GLU A 55 1.36 -15.80 -2.92
C GLU A 55 1.38 -16.90 -3.99
N GLY A 56 2.48 -17.02 -4.72
CA GLY A 56 2.67 -18.11 -5.69
C GLY A 56 2.68 -19.49 -5.01
N MET A 57 3.30 -19.62 -3.83
CA MET A 57 3.30 -20.87 -3.06
C MET A 57 1.90 -21.23 -2.56
N ILE A 58 1.08 -20.24 -2.18
CA ILE A 58 -0.34 -20.47 -1.87
C ILE A 58 -1.09 -21.00 -3.10
N GLY A 59 -0.81 -20.44 -4.28
CA GLY A 59 -1.38 -20.93 -5.54
C GLY A 59 -0.97 -22.37 -5.86
N LEU A 60 0.30 -22.72 -5.61
CA LEU A 60 0.80 -24.09 -5.77
C LEU A 60 0.14 -25.06 -4.79
N PHE A 61 0.02 -24.66 -3.51
CA PHE A 61 -0.64 -25.49 -2.49
C PHE A 61 -2.09 -25.80 -2.87
N LYS A 62 -2.84 -24.81 -3.33
CA LYS A 62 -4.21 -25.01 -3.84
C LYS A 62 -4.22 -25.95 -5.05
N ALA A 63 -3.26 -25.79 -5.97
CA ALA A 63 -3.17 -26.68 -7.12
C ALA A 63 -2.94 -28.15 -6.72
N VAL A 64 -2.14 -28.42 -5.68
CA VAL A 64 -1.95 -29.78 -5.15
C VAL A 64 -3.23 -30.39 -4.59
N GLN A 65 -4.04 -29.54 -3.91
CA GLN A 65 -5.31 -29.98 -3.34
C GLN A 65 -6.41 -30.25 -4.39
N ASP A 66 -6.44 -29.41 -5.44
CA ASP A 66 -7.52 -29.39 -6.43
C ASP A 66 -7.23 -30.28 -7.65
N TYR A 67 -5.99 -30.75 -7.80
CA TYR A 67 -5.60 -31.55 -8.97
C TYR A 67 -6.19 -32.96 -8.89
N ASP A 68 -6.86 -33.33 -9.97
CA ASP A 68 -7.37 -34.68 -10.19
C ASP A 68 -6.35 -35.47 -11.06
N VAL A 69 -5.81 -36.54 -10.49
CA VAL A 69 -4.77 -37.39 -11.14
C VAL A 69 -5.29 -38.10 -12.38
N ASP A 70 -6.61 -38.26 -12.51
CA ASP A 70 -7.26 -38.94 -13.65
C ASP A 70 -7.47 -38.00 -14.87
N GLN A 71 -7.05 -36.74 -14.78
CA GLN A 71 -7.15 -35.77 -15.88
C GLN A 71 -6.01 -35.91 -16.90
N GLU A 72 -6.29 -35.60 -18.17
CA GLU A 72 -5.30 -35.64 -19.24
C GLU A 72 -4.21 -34.56 -19.15
N ALA A 73 -4.46 -33.47 -18.43
CA ALA A 73 -3.52 -32.35 -18.27
C ALA A 73 -2.41 -32.70 -17.27
N SER A 74 -1.17 -32.46 -17.60
CA SER A 74 -0.06 -32.67 -16.66
C SER A 74 -0.15 -31.75 -15.45
N PHE A 75 0.23 -32.25 -14.26
CA PHE A 75 0.25 -31.48 -13.03
C PHE A 75 1.06 -30.18 -13.18
N PHE A 76 2.21 -30.23 -13.88
CA PHE A 76 3.02 -29.04 -14.16
C PHE A 76 2.21 -27.90 -14.81
N SER A 77 1.44 -28.21 -15.85
CA SER A 77 0.64 -27.22 -16.57
C SER A 77 -0.48 -26.64 -15.70
N PHE A 78 -1.14 -27.50 -14.94
CA PHE A 78 -2.20 -27.13 -14.02
C PHE A 78 -1.67 -26.25 -12.87
N ALA A 79 -0.59 -26.68 -12.20
CA ALA A 79 0.04 -25.96 -11.12
C ALA A 79 0.50 -24.56 -11.56
N ARG A 80 1.15 -24.48 -12.74
CA ARG A 80 1.58 -23.20 -13.30
C ARG A 80 0.41 -22.24 -13.54
N LEU A 81 -0.71 -22.75 -14.03
CA LEU A 81 -1.92 -21.96 -14.24
C LEU A 81 -2.49 -21.43 -12.91
N CYS A 82 -2.57 -22.30 -11.87
CA CYS A 82 -3.05 -21.92 -10.55
C CYS A 82 -2.14 -20.88 -9.89
N VAL A 83 -0.82 -21.07 -9.95
CA VAL A 83 0.19 -20.11 -9.48
C VAL A 83 -0.02 -18.75 -10.16
N THR A 84 -0.09 -18.73 -11.49
CA THR A 84 -0.27 -17.49 -12.27
C THR A 84 -1.57 -16.77 -11.89
N ARG A 85 -2.67 -17.50 -11.75
CA ARG A 85 -3.97 -16.92 -11.32
C ARG A 85 -3.91 -16.33 -9.91
N GLN A 86 -3.25 -17.02 -8.97
CA GLN A 86 -3.08 -16.51 -7.61
C GLN A 86 -2.26 -15.21 -7.60
N LEU A 87 -1.16 -15.15 -8.35
CA LEU A 87 -0.35 -13.94 -8.49
C LEU A 87 -1.15 -12.76 -9.07
N TYR A 88 -1.95 -12.98 -10.12
CA TYR A 88 -2.84 -11.94 -10.64
C TYR A 88 -3.83 -11.44 -9.59
N SER A 89 -4.45 -12.36 -8.84
CA SER A 89 -5.40 -11.99 -7.79
C SER A 89 -4.76 -11.17 -6.67
N ALA A 90 -3.52 -11.49 -6.29
CA ALA A 90 -2.76 -10.75 -5.29
C ALA A 90 -2.46 -9.32 -5.77
N ILE A 91 -2.01 -9.16 -7.03
CA ILE A 91 -1.74 -7.86 -7.64
C ILE A 91 -3.01 -7.01 -7.75
N GLU A 92 -4.12 -7.58 -8.19
CA GLU A 92 -5.41 -6.87 -8.24
C GLU A 92 -5.86 -6.42 -6.85
N ALA A 93 -5.67 -7.27 -5.82
CA ALA A 93 -6.01 -6.93 -4.45
C ALA A 93 -5.14 -5.78 -3.92
N SER A 94 -3.84 -5.80 -4.21
CA SER A 94 -2.89 -4.73 -3.84
C SER A 94 -3.24 -3.39 -4.51
N ASN A 95 -3.62 -3.42 -5.78
CA ASN A 95 -3.93 -2.22 -6.58
C ASN A 95 -5.32 -1.63 -6.30
N ARG A 96 -6.13 -2.22 -5.43
CA ARG A 96 -7.45 -1.65 -5.10
C ARG A 96 -7.31 -0.24 -4.54
N LYS A 97 -8.22 0.67 -4.93
CA LYS A 97 -8.23 2.10 -4.55
C LYS A 97 -8.09 2.36 -3.04
N LYS A 98 -8.60 1.46 -2.19
CA LYS A 98 -8.50 1.57 -0.72
C LYS A 98 -7.05 1.48 -0.20
N HIS A 99 -6.13 0.89 -0.96
CA HIS A 99 -4.71 0.77 -0.62
C HIS A 99 -3.85 1.84 -1.31
N SER A 100 -4.42 2.61 -2.23
CA SER A 100 -3.71 3.66 -2.97
C SER A 100 -2.92 4.65 -2.08
N PRO A 101 -3.45 5.14 -0.94
CA PRO A 101 -2.70 6.02 -0.04
C PRO A 101 -1.45 5.35 0.55
N LEU A 102 -1.51 4.03 0.85
CA LEU A 102 -0.37 3.27 1.37
C LEU A 102 0.65 2.97 0.27
N ASN A 103 0.17 2.66 -0.95
CA ASN A 103 1.03 2.35 -2.08
C ASN A 103 1.76 3.58 -2.66
N SER A 104 1.28 4.79 -2.36
CA SER A 104 1.89 6.07 -2.73
C SER A 104 2.59 6.77 -1.57
N TYR A 105 2.82 6.08 -0.46
CA TYR A 105 3.50 6.62 0.70
C TYR A 105 4.95 7.00 0.36
N ILE A 106 5.29 8.26 0.66
CA ILE A 106 6.66 8.77 0.60
C ILE A 106 7.12 9.01 2.04
N SER A 107 8.25 8.40 2.43
CA SER A 107 8.80 8.62 3.77
C SER A 107 9.33 10.04 3.91
N LEU A 108 8.83 10.78 4.89
CA LEU A 108 9.34 12.12 5.21
C LEU A 108 10.77 12.09 5.76
N TYR A 109 11.23 10.93 6.24
CA TYR A 109 12.56 10.71 6.82
C TYR A 109 13.56 10.08 5.84
N GLU A 110 13.11 9.69 4.63
CA GLU A 110 13.99 9.12 3.63
C GLU A 110 14.90 10.20 3.05
N ARG A 111 16.21 9.94 3.07
CA ARG A 111 17.23 10.84 2.50
C ARG A 111 17.51 10.37 1.08
N GLU A 112 17.12 11.12 0.08
CA GLU A 112 17.69 10.99 -1.25
C GLU A 112 19.08 11.65 -1.26
N ASP A 113 20.09 10.86 -1.60
CA ASP A 113 21.51 11.19 -1.86
C ASP A 113 21.94 12.67 -1.62
N GLY A 114 22.16 13.05 -0.36
CA GLY A 114 22.96 14.23 0.00
C GLY A 114 22.19 15.54 0.27
N GLU A 115 20.90 15.60 0.06
CA GLU A 115 20.02 16.68 0.50
C GLU A 115 19.21 16.23 1.73
N GLY A 116 18.86 17.17 2.63
CA GLY A 116 18.15 16.88 3.87
C GLY A 116 16.86 16.09 3.66
N SER A 117 16.34 15.44 4.70
CA SER A 117 15.10 14.70 4.61
C SER A 117 13.93 15.62 4.20
N LEU A 118 12.87 15.07 3.57
CA LEU A 118 11.70 15.88 3.18
C LEU A 118 11.11 16.65 4.36
N ILE A 119 11.22 16.11 5.59
CA ILE A 119 10.77 16.81 6.80
C ILE A 119 11.62 18.05 7.10
N ASP A 120 12.91 18.06 6.74
CA ASP A 120 13.79 19.22 6.93
C ASP A 120 13.52 20.33 5.89
N MET A 121 12.92 19.97 4.74
CA MET A 121 12.49 20.89 3.69
C MET A 121 11.08 21.45 3.91
N MET A 122 10.28 20.79 4.77
CA MET A 122 8.98 21.33 5.16
C MET A 122 9.22 22.53 6.08
N GLU A 123 9.08 23.73 5.52
CA GLU A 123 9.00 24.95 6.31
C GLU A 123 7.91 24.75 7.39
N SER A 124 8.31 24.85 8.65
CA SER A 124 7.35 24.90 9.73
C SER A 124 6.57 26.20 9.54
N GLU A 125 5.36 26.09 9.00
CA GLU A 125 4.47 27.25 8.78
C GLU A 125 4.18 28.04 10.06
N HIS A 126 4.60 27.57 11.21
CA HIS A 126 4.45 28.25 12.50
C HIS A 126 5.58 27.89 13.47
N GLU A 127 6.80 28.34 13.22
CA GLU A 127 7.55 28.91 14.34
C GLU A 127 6.88 30.25 14.65
N THR A 128 5.69 30.23 15.19
CA THR A 128 5.07 31.41 15.77
C THR A 128 5.86 31.73 17.03
N ASN A 129 6.84 32.61 16.87
CA ASN A 129 7.54 33.19 18.00
C ASN A 129 6.46 33.70 18.96
N PRO A 130 6.39 33.24 20.22
CA PRO A 130 5.39 33.68 21.17
C PRO A 130 5.29 35.20 21.30
N GLU A 131 6.40 35.92 21.10
CA GLU A 131 6.44 37.38 21.06
C GLU A 131 5.68 37.95 19.86
N GLU A 132 5.79 37.37 18.67
CA GLU A 132 5.05 37.82 17.47
C GLU A 132 3.55 37.57 17.59
N LEU A 133 3.16 36.48 18.24
CA LEU A 133 1.75 36.18 18.59
C LEU A 133 1.21 37.23 19.54
N LEU A 134 1.94 37.60 20.61
CA LEU A 134 1.53 38.63 21.56
C LEU A 134 1.44 39.99 20.88
N VAL A 135 2.44 40.37 20.09
CA VAL A 135 2.44 41.65 19.34
C VAL A 135 1.28 41.73 18.35
N SER A 136 1.00 40.64 17.63
CA SER A 136 -0.14 40.60 16.71
C SER A 136 -1.50 40.67 17.42
N GLN A 137 -1.64 40.07 18.59
CA GLN A 137 -2.84 40.19 19.43
C GLN A 137 -3.01 41.62 19.99
N GLU A 138 -1.93 42.27 20.43
CA GLU A 138 -1.98 43.66 20.89
C GLU A 138 -2.32 44.62 19.74
N HIS A 139 -1.76 44.42 18.56
CA HIS A 139 -2.11 45.18 17.35
C HIS A 139 -3.58 44.98 16.96
N ALA A 140 -4.10 43.78 17.02
CA ALA A 140 -5.51 43.48 16.73
C ALA A 140 -6.44 44.19 17.71
N LYS A 141 -6.16 44.15 19.02
CA LYS A 141 -6.92 44.88 20.05
C LYS A 141 -6.87 46.39 19.86
N SER A 142 -5.67 46.92 19.60
CA SER A 142 -5.51 48.38 19.36
C SER A 142 -6.25 48.84 18.11
N LEU A 143 -6.31 47.99 17.06
CA LEU A 143 -7.09 48.27 15.87
C LEU A 143 -8.61 48.27 16.18
N GLU A 144 -9.07 47.26 16.94
CA GLU A 144 -10.45 47.10 17.32
C GLU A 144 -10.95 48.32 18.16
N GLU A 145 -10.14 48.75 19.14
CA GLU A 145 -10.41 49.93 19.95
C GLU A 145 -10.47 51.23 19.11
N ARG A 146 -9.59 51.39 18.09
CA ARG A 146 -9.64 52.52 17.17
C ARG A 146 -10.86 52.49 16.27
N LEU A 147 -11.21 51.32 15.72
CA LEU A 147 -12.43 51.16 14.92
C LEU A 147 -13.71 51.47 15.71
N GLU A 148 -13.73 51.10 16.97
CA GLU A 148 -14.88 51.45 17.86
C GLU A 148 -14.97 52.94 18.15
N LYS A 149 -13.82 53.61 18.23
CA LYS A 149 -13.75 55.04 18.59
C LYS A 149 -13.96 55.97 17.40
N ASP A 150 -13.41 55.62 16.26
CA ASP A 150 -13.33 56.51 15.10
C ASP A 150 -14.44 56.26 14.07
N LEU A 151 -15.10 55.10 14.10
CA LEU A 151 -16.19 54.77 13.18
C LEU A 151 -17.55 54.77 13.85
N SER A 152 -18.54 55.32 13.15
CA SER A 152 -19.94 55.20 13.53
C SER A 152 -20.46 53.76 13.41
N GLU A 153 -21.57 53.45 14.06
CA GLU A 153 -22.17 52.11 14.04
C GLU A 153 -22.46 51.61 12.61
N LEU A 154 -22.88 52.51 11.73
CA LEU A 154 -23.14 52.19 10.32
C LEU A 154 -21.85 51.84 9.57
N GLU A 155 -20.80 52.64 9.75
CA GLU A 155 -19.50 52.41 9.09
C GLU A 155 -18.86 51.10 9.54
N ARG A 156 -18.96 50.77 10.84
CA ARG A 156 -18.47 49.44 11.34
C ARG A 156 -19.23 48.30 10.71
N ARG A 157 -20.54 48.43 10.54
CA ARG A 157 -21.36 47.38 9.92
C ARG A 157 -21.04 47.20 8.44
N VAL A 158 -20.79 48.28 7.72
CA VAL A 158 -20.37 48.25 6.32
C VAL A 158 -18.99 47.61 6.18
N LEU A 159 -18.05 48.00 7.03
CA LEU A 159 -16.71 47.41 7.06
C LEU A 159 -16.76 45.90 7.33
N TYR A 160 -17.56 45.46 8.30
CA TYR A 160 -17.75 44.07 8.64
C TYR A 160 -18.31 43.26 7.46
N LEU A 161 -19.33 43.75 6.79
CA LEU A 161 -19.94 43.11 5.63
C LEU A 161 -18.95 43.04 4.47
N HIS A 162 -18.11 44.04 4.28
CA HIS A 162 -17.05 44.03 3.26
C HIS A 162 -15.97 42.97 3.53
N LEU A 163 -15.51 42.84 4.77
CA LEU A 163 -14.53 41.85 5.19
C LEU A 163 -15.06 40.39 5.07
N MET A 164 -16.36 40.22 5.28
CA MET A 164 -17.04 38.93 5.09
C MET A 164 -17.33 38.60 3.62
N GLY A 165 -16.90 39.43 2.66
CA GLY A 165 -17.03 39.17 1.23
C GLY A 165 -18.46 39.24 0.70
N THR A 166 -19.38 39.88 1.42
CA THR A 166 -20.74 40.14 0.94
C THR A 166 -20.73 41.25 -0.12
N ASP A 167 -21.12 40.90 -1.34
CA ASP A 167 -21.21 41.84 -2.47
C ASP A 167 -22.35 42.86 -2.26
N TYR A 168 -22.09 44.12 -2.58
CA TYR A 168 -23.04 45.25 -2.44
C TYR A 168 -24.21 45.24 -3.45
N LYS A 169 -24.60 44.09 -3.97
CA LYS A 169 -25.71 43.98 -4.89
C LYS A 169 -26.97 43.51 -4.18
N THR A 170 -27.74 44.49 -3.68
CA THR A 170 -29.18 44.36 -3.58
C THR A 170 -29.78 45.66 -4.04
#